data_cda1e275deeb341c928d3051c5616f66
#
_entry.id   cda1e275deeb341c928d3051c5616f66
#
_cell.length_a   1.000
_cell.length_b   1.000
_cell.length_c   1.000
_cell.angle_alpha   90.00
_cell.angle_beta   90.00
_cell.angle_gamma   90.00
#
_symmetry.space_group_name_H-M   'P 1'
#
loop_
_entity.id
_entity.type
_entity.pdbx_description
1 polymer ?
#
loop_
_entity_poly.entity_id
_entity_poly.type
_entity_poly.pdbx_seq_one_letter_code
_entity_poly.pdbx_strand_id
1 'polypeptide(L)'
;MRAFGIISSSGNHIYVEGMQDYRSIGAFSFLGRYRVIDFPMSNMSNSGIEHVSVLMSNNPRSLVEHLGSGRHYNINSKRGKVQLLFTEGSAATSFYNTNMTGFAQNLESIQKAPAEYVVLAPGYMIYTQDYDKLLDQHIESGADITLLYHSEETANEDFLNCD
;
A
#
# COMPACT_ATOMS: atom_id res chain seq x y z
N MET A 1 -7.53 -1.95 18.31
CA MET A 1 -6.61 -1.95 17.17
C MET A 1 -5.97 -0.58 17.12
N ARG A 2 -4.64 -0.51 17.11
CA ARG A 2 -3.91 0.78 17.22
C ARG A 2 -3.83 1.47 15.86
N ALA A 3 -3.60 0.72 14.81
CA ALA A 3 -3.43 1.26 13.46
C ALA A 3 -4.23 0.49 12.42
N PHE A 4 -4.51 1.17 11.35
CA PHE A 4 -5.14 0.67 10.14
C PHE A 4 -4.19 0.90 8.96
N GLY A 5 -4.10 -0.07 8.06
CA GLY A 5 -3.18 -0.01 6.93
C GLY A 5 -3.86 0.43 5.64
N ILE A 6 -3.20 1.29 4.87
CA ILE A 6 -3.55 1.58 3.48
C ILE A 6 -2.35 1.24 2.61
N ILE A 7 -2.55 0.36 1.63
CA ILE A 7 -1.53 0.00 0.66
C ILE A 7 -1.93 0.57 -0.70
N SER A 8 -1.08 1.40 -1.28
CA SER A 8 -1.26 1.90 -2.65
C SER A 8 -0.67 0.93 -3.65
N SER A 9 -1.47 0.40 -4.57
CA SER A 9 -1.02 -0.56 -5.58
C SER A 9 -0.34 0.08 -6.79
N SER A 10 -0.35 1.39 -6.90
CA SER A 10 0.25 2.14 -8.01
C SER A 10 1.48 2.90 -7.56
N GLY A 11 2.59 2.70 -8.28
CA GLY A 11 3.72 3.61 -8.26
C GLY A 11 3.56 4.62 -9.41
N ASN A 12 3.40 5.88 -9.07
CA ASN A 12 3.07 6.91 -10.07
C ASN A 12 4.23 7.24 -11.02
N HIS A 13 5.44 6.87 -10.63
CA HIS A 13 6.67 7.21 -11.37
C HIS A 13 7.37 6.00 -11.99
N ILE A 14 6.86 4.80 -11.74
CA ILE A 14 7.45 3.57 -12.24
C ILE A 14 6.54 2.99 -13.32
N TYR A 15 7.06 2.90 -14.52
CA TYR A 15 6.37 2.25 -15.63
C TYR A 15 7.22 1.12 -16.22
N VAL A 16 6.68 -0.09 -16.23
CA VAL A 16 7.30 -1.26 -16.83
C VAL A 16 6.55 -1.60 -18.12
N GLU A 17 7.14 -1.24 -19.25
CA GLU A 17 6.58 -1.43 -20.56
C GLU A 17 6.21 -2.90 -20.83
N GLY A 18 5.06 -3.11 -21.45
CA GLY A 18 4.56 -4.45 -21.80
C GLY A 18 3.96 -5.24 -20.65
N MET A 19 4.22 -4.86 -19.40
CA MET A 19 3.67 -5.54 -18.21
C MET A 19 2.52 -4.75 -17.57
N GLN A 20 2.69 -3.44 -17.38
CA GLN A 20 1.67 -2.60 -16.74
C GLN A 20 0.44 -2.33 -17.61
N ASP A 21 0.53 -2.57 -18.90
CA ASP A 21 -0.62 -2.50 -19.81
C ASP A 21 -1.76 -3.45 -19.40
N TYR A 22 -1.42 -4.54 -18.69
CA TYR A 22 -2.37 -5.59 -18.34
C TYR A 22 -2.58 -5.75 -16.82
N ARG A 23 -1.66 -5.27 -15.99
CA ARG A 23 -1.74 -5.45 -14.53
C ARG A 23 -0.94 -4.39 -13.78
N SER A 24 -1.36 -4.06 -12.57
CA SER A 24 -0.59 -3.18 -11.68
C SER A 24 0.71 -3.84 -11.22
N ILE A 25 1.72 -3.03 -10.84
CA ILE A 25 3.02 -3.53 -10.35
C ILE A 25 2.84 -4.46 -9.14
N GLY A 26 1.93 -4.13 -8.22
CA GLY A 26 1.63 -4.98 -7.07
C GLY A 26 1.23 -6.42 -7.42
N ALA A 27 0.72 -6.64 -8.65
CA ALA A 27 0.36 -7.95 -9.15
C ALA A 27 1.48 -8.68 -9.90
N PHE A 28 2.68 -8.10 -10.04
CA PHE A 28 3.80 -8.75 -10.71
C PHE A 28 4.30 -9.92 -9.88
N SER A 29 4.63 -11.02 -10.57
CA SER A 29 5.21 -12.20 -9.94
C SER A 29 6.64 -11.91 -9.49
N PHE A 30 6.95 -12.36 -8.27
CA PHE A 30 8.27 -12.29 -7.69
C PHE A 30 8.70 -13.70 -7.24
N LEU A 31 9.88 -14.11 -7.68
CA LEU A 31 10.46 -15.44 -7.40
C LEU A 31 9.52 -16.62 -7.75
N GLY A 32 8.65 -16.45 -8.75
CA GLY A 32 7.76 -17.48 -9.26
C GLY A 32 6.61 -17.90 -8.35
N ARG A 33 6.57 -17.44 -7.09
CA ARG A 33 5.57 -17.82 -6.10
C ARG A 33 4.79 -16.64 -5.53
N TYR A 34 5.47 -15.54 -5.25
CA TYR A 34 4.91 -14.37 -4.62
C TYR A 34 4.50 -13.32 -5.64
N ARG A 35 3.72 -12.35 -5.20
CA ARG A 35 3.52 -11.09 -5.90
C ARG A 35 4.10 -9.95 -5.07
N VAL A 36 4.40 -8.84 -5.71
CA VAL A 36 4.98 -7.67 -5.03
C VAL A 36 4.12 -7.22 -3.86
N ILE A 37 2.80 -7.23 -4.00
CA ILE A 37 1.85 -6.85 -2.94
C ILE A 37 1.91 -7.75 -1.69
N ASP A 38 2.41 -8.99 -1.82
CA ASP A 38 2.46 -9.93 -0.69
C ASP A 38 3.40 -9.44 0.42
N PHE A 39 4.41 -8.66 0.08
CA PHE A 39 5.38 -8.12 1.04
C PHE A 39 4.76 -7.06 1.96
N PRO A 40 4.17 -5.96 1.46
CA PRO A 40 3.50 -5.01 2.33
C PRO A 40 2.31 -5.62 3.08
N MET A 41 1.54 -6.52 2.47
CA MET A 41 0.46 -7.24 3.14
C MET A 41 0.98 -8.08 4.33
N SER A 42 2.08 -8.79 4.13
CA SER A 42 2.72 -9.59 5.19
C SER A 42 3.31 -8.70 6.28
N ASN A 43 3.94 -7.57 5.92
CA ASN A 43 4.44 -6.61 6.90
C ASN A 43 3.31 -6.07 7.79
N MET A 44 2.16 -5.71 7.20
CA MET A 44 0.98 -5.26 7.95
C MET A 44 0.50 -6.36 8.92
N SER A 45 0.25 -7.56 8.39
CA SER A 45 -0.26 -8.68 9.19
C SER A 45 0.69 -9.08 10.32
N ASN A 46 2.00 -9.18 10.03
CA ASN A 46 3.02 -9.51 11.03
C ASN A 46 3.17 -8.46 12.13
N SER A 47 2.81 -7.21 11.83
CA SER A 47 2.77 -6.10 12.79
C SER A 47 1.41 -5.96 13.51
N GLY A 48 0.51 -6.94 13.38
CA GLY A 48 -0.80 -6.93 14.04
C GLY A 48 -1.81 -5.96 13.42
N ILE A 49 -1.55 -5.43 12.22
CA ILE A 49 -2.47 -4.58 11.48
C ILE A 49 -3.38 -5.48 10.64
N GLU A 50 -4.55 -5.80 11.19
CA GLU A 50 -5.50 -6.72 10.56
C GLU A 50 -6.56 -6.03 9.70
N HIS A 51 -6.71 -4.70 9.79
CA HIS A 51 -7.55 -3.92 8.89
C HIS A 51 -6.68 -3.24 7.86
N VAL A 52 -6.77 -3.71 6.63
CA VAL A 52 -5.95 -3.20 5.52
C VAL A 52 -6.84 -2.86 4.34
N SER A 53 -6.73 -1.62 3.89
CA SER A 53 -7.33 -1.17 2.63
C SER A 53 -6.28 -1.16 1.54
N VAL A 54 -6.61 -1.72 0.39
CA VAL A 54 -5.74 -1.68 -0.78
C VAL A 54 -6.35 -0.73 -1.80
N LEU A 55 -5.67 0.40 -2.03
CA LEU A 55 -6.07 1.37 -3.03
C LEU A 55 -5.64 0.87 -4.41
N MET A 56 -6.63 0.65 -5.26
CA MET A 56 -6.45 0.10 -6.59
C MET A 56 -6.63 1.17 -7.65
N SER A 57 -5.71 1.18 -8.59
CA SER A 57 -5.76 1.98 -9.81
C SER A 57 -5.99 1.08 -11.03
N ASN A 58 -5.43 1.46 -12.16
CA ASN A 58 -5.57 0.77 -13.45
C ASN A 58 -5.34 -0.75 -13.36
N ASN A 59 -6.14 -1.50 -14.14
CA ASN A 59 -6.03 -2.95 -14.31
C ASN A 59 -6.07 -3.77 -13.00
N PRO A 60 -7.06 -3.58 -12.12
CA PRO A 60 -7.06 -4.15 -10.77
C PRO A 60 -7.37 -5.66 -10.74
N ARG A 61 -7.93 -6.24 -11.79
CA ARG A 61 -8.49 -7.60 -11.80
C ARG A 61 -7.53 -8.64 -11.24
N SER A 62 -6.30 -8.69 -11.74
CA SER A 62 -5.30 -9.67 -11.31
C SER A 62 -4.94 -9.54 -9.83
N LEU A 63 -4.97 -8.31 -9.30
CA LEU A 63 -4.70 -8.03 -7.90
C LEU A 63 -5.89 -8.40 -7.02
N VAL A 64 -7.11 -8.08 -7.44
CA VAL A 64 -8.35 -8.48 -6.77
C VAL A 64 -8.44 -10.00 -6.61
N GLU A 65 -8.18 -10.73 -7.69
CA GLU A 65 -8.20 -12.20 -7.69
C GLU A 65 -7.14 -12.77 -6.73
N HIS A 66 -5.96 -12.16 -6.67
CA HIS A 66 -4.87 -12.60 -5.81
C HIS A 66 -5.13 -12.31 -4.33
N LEU A 67 -5.55 -11.10 -3.99
CA LEU A 67 -5.80 -10.71 -2.60
C LEU A 67 -6.97 -11.50 -1.98
N GLY A 68 -7.99 -11.79 -2.78
CA GLY A 68 -9.14 -12.56 -2.34
C GLY A 68 -9.74 -12.02 -1.05
N SER A 69 -9.87 -12.89 -0.04
CA SER A 69 -10.40 -12.55 1.29
C SER A 69 -9.32 -12.20 2.32
N GLY A 70 -8.05 -12.18 1.95
CA GLY A 70 -6.92 -11.92 2.85
C GLY A 70 -6.52 -13.11 3.75
N ARG A 71 -7.16 -14.26 3.61
CA ARG A 71 -6.91 -15.43 4.50
C ARG A 71 -5.47 -15.92 4.47
N HIS A 72 -4.82 -15.87 3.32
CA HIS A 72 -3.44 -16.32 3.18
C HIS A 72 -2.41 -15.37 3.82
N TYR A 73 -2.83 -14.18 4.24
CA TYR A 73 -2.02 -13.27 5.06
C TYR A 73 -2.32 -13.38 6.56
N ASN A 74 -3.00 -14.43 7.02
CA ASN A 74 -3.45 -14.60 8.40
C ASN A 74 -4.39 -13.49 8.92
N ILE A 75 -4.97 -12.71 8.04
CA ILE A 75 -5.97 -11.72 8.43
C ILE A 75 -7.26 -12.45 8.79
N ASN A 76 -7.59 -12.43 10.07
CA ASN A 76 -8.74 -13.15 10.60
C ASN A 76 -10.04 -12.38 10.25
N SER A 77 -10.89 -12.97 9.42
CA SER A 77 -12.15 -12.37 8.98
C SER A 77 -13.15 -12.04 10.10
N LYS A 78 -12.93 -12.55 11.31
CA LYS A 78 -13.74 -12.20 12.49
C LYS A 78 -13.28 -10.92 13.18
N ARG A 79 -12.01 -10.54 13.02
CA ARG A 79 -11.39 -9.38 13.68
C ARG A 79 -10.83 -8.38 12.69
N GLY A 80 -10.37 -8.86 11.55
CA GLY A 80 -9.72 -8.09 10.51
C GLY A 80 -10.51 -8.05 9.21
N LYS A 81 -10.06 -7.21 8.30
CA LYS A 81 -10.68 -7.02 6.99
C LYS A 81 -9.65 -6.57 5.96
N VAL A 82 -9.65 -7.21 4.80
CA VAL A 82 -9.03 -6.63 3.60
C VAL A 82 -10.14 -5.95 2.80
N GLN A 83 -9.99 -4.66 2.60
CA GLN A 83 -10.94 -3.84 1.84
C GLN A 83 -10.26 -3.34 0.57
N LEU A 84 -10.96 -3.46 -0.55
CA LEU A 84 -10.50 -2.95 -1.83
C LEU A 84 -11.15 -1.59 -2.07
N LEU A 85 -10.31 -0.58 -2.26
CA LEU A 85 -10.72 0.79 -2.57
C LEU A 85 -10.37 1.06 -4.03
N PHE A 86 -11.34 1.49 -4.80
CA PHE A 86 -11.15 1.77 -6.21
C PHE A 86 -11.10 3.28 -6.45
N THR A 87 -10.24 3.68 -7.36
CA THR A 87 -10.19 5.04 -7.87
C THR A 87 -10.93 5.09 -9.20
N GLU A 88 -11.98 5.88 -9.28
CA GLU A 88 -12.72 6.10 -10.52
C GLU A 88 -12.07 7.24 -11.33
N GLY A 89 -11.99 7.03 -12.62
CA GLY A 89 -11.64 8.06 -13.59
C GLY A 89 -10.15 8.21 -13.84
N SER A 90 -9.76 7.84 -15.03
CA SER A 90 -8.53 8.27 -15.66
C SER A 90 -8.71 9.68 -16.22
N ALA A 91 -8.62 10.68 -15.42
CA ALA A 91 -8.08 11.93 -15.92
C ALA A 91 -6.68 12.05 -15.34
N ALA A 92 -5.78 11.25 -15.86
CA ALA A 92 -4.36 11.49 -15.73
C ALA A 92 -4.07 12.84 -16.37
N THR A 93 -4.31 13.89 -15.65
CA THR A 93 -3.53 15.11 -15.85
C THR A 93 -2.15 14.75 -15.33
N SER A 94 -1.22 14.60 -16.25
CA SER A 94 0.18 14.20 -16.03
C SER A 94 0.96 15.07 -15.02
N PHE A 95 0.34 16.05 -14.43
CA PHE A 95 0.96 17.00 -13.49
C PHE A 95 0.74 16.67 -12.01
N TYR A 96 -0.28 15.90 -11.65
CA TYR A 96 -0.58 15.55 -10.25
C TYR A 96 -1.07 14.11 -10.15
N ASN A 97 -0.19 13.18 -10.41
CA ASN A 97 -0.51 11.77 -10.28
C ASN A 97 -0.19 11.28 -8.87
N THR A 98 -0.95 11.77 -7.90
CA THR A 98 -0.79 11.39 -6.50
C THR A 98 -1.93 10.47 -6.06
N ASN A 99 -1.69 9.69 -5.02
CA ASN A 99 -2.72 8.87 -4.37
C ASN A 99 -3.83 9.70 -3.70
N MET A 100 -3.66 11.03 -3.62
CA MET A 100 -4.61 11.94 -2.96
C MET A 100 -6.00 11.90 -3.56
N THR A 101 -6.12 11.78 -4.88
CA THR A 101 -7.43 11.63 -5.53
C THR A 101 -8.14 10.35 -5.07
N GLY A 102 -7.39 9.24 -5.00
CA GLY A 102 -7.93 7.97 -4.51
C GLY A 102 -8.32 8.03 -3.03
N PHE A 103 -7.54 8.71 -2.20
CA PHE A 103 -7.89 8.92 -0.79
C PHE A 103 -9.14 9.78 -0.65
N ALA A 104 -9.25 10.87 -1.40
CA ALA A 104 -10.42 11.76 -1.36
C ALA A 104 -11.70 11.05 -1.81
N GLN A 105 -11.65 10.25 -2.87
CA GLN A 105 -12.79 9.47 -3.35
C GLN A 105 -13.24 8.40 -2.34
N ASN A 106 -12.33 7.89 -1.53
CA ASN A 106 -12.59 6.84 -0.55
C ASN A 106 -12.59 7.35 0.91
N LEU A 107 -12.61 8.67 1.11
CA LEU A 107 -12.45 9.30 2.43
C LEU A 107 -13.46 8.79 3.47
N GLU A 108 -14.70 8.60 3.09
CA GLU A 108 -15.75 8.07 3.98
C GLU A 108 -15.40 6.66 4.50
N SER A 109 -14.83 5.81 3.64
CA SER A 109 -14.41 4.46 4.03
C SER A 109 -13.20 4.49 4.95
N ILE A 110 -12.28 5.41 4.70
CA ILE A 110 -11.07 5.63 5.51
C ILE A 110 -11.44 6.15 6.89
N GLN A 111 -12.33 7.14 6.98
CA GLN A 111 -12.76 7.73 8.25
C GLN A 111 -13.55 6.76 9.15
N LYS A 112 -14.19 5.76 8.56
CA LYS A 112 -14.90 4.71 9.31
C LYS A 112 -13.97 3.63 9.86
N ALA A 113 -12.67 3.66 9.55
CA ALA A 113 -11.72 2.70 10.08
C ALA A 113 -11.59 2.85 11.61
N PRO A 114 -11.69 1.74 12.36
CA PRO A 114 -11.72 1.79 13.82
C PRO A 114 -10.31 1.85 14.41
N ALA A 115 -9.51 2.83 14.01
CA ALA A 115 -8.13 2.99 14.47
C ALA A 115 -7.74 4.46 14.57
N GLU A 116 -6.86 4.76 15.50
CA GLU A 116 -6.37 6.11 15.77
C GLU A 116 -5.26 6.52 14.79
N TYR A 117 -4.46 5.54 14.36
CA TYR A 117 -3.32 5.76 13.47
C TYR A 117 -3.52 5.10 12.13
N VAL A 118 -2.91 5.68 11.10
CA VAL A 118 -2.91 5.15 9.73
C VAL A 118 -1.48 4.88 9.29
N VAL A 119 -1.24 3.69 8.76
CA VAL A 119 0.03 3.33 8.11
C VAL A 119 -0.20 3.33 6.61
N LEU A 120 0.50 4.21 5.91
CA LEU A 120 0.53 4.25 4.44
C LEU A 120 1.73 3.46 3.94
N ALA A 121 1.52 2.54 3.02
CA ALA A 121 2.58 1.68 2.50
C ALA A 121 2.51 1.58 0.96
N PRO A 122 3.66 1.56 0.28
CA PRO A 122 3.71 1.30 -1.15
C PRO A 122 3.43 -0.18 -1.43
N GLY A 123 2.53 -0.45 -2.38
CA GLY A 123 2.20 -1.79 -2.86
C GLY A 123 3.01 -2.23 -4.08
N TYR A 124 3.97 -1.43 -4.50
CA TYR A 124 4.82 -1.62 -5.67
C TYR A 124 6.30 -1.84 -5.32
N MET A 125 6.62 -1.98 -4.03
CA MET A 125 7.97 -2.21 -3.52
C MET A 125 8.06 -3.49 -2.72
N ILE A 126 9.24 -4.09 -2.70
CA ILE A 126 9.57 -5.26 -1.88
C ILE A 126 10.49 -4.81 -0.75
N TYR A 127 10.01 -4.94 0.47
CA TYR A 127 10.73 -4.54 1.68
C TYR A 127 10.22 -5.31 2.89
N THR A 128 10.98 -5.28 3.96
CA THR A 128 10.60 -5.83 5.27
C THR A 128 10.53 -4.69 6.27
N GLN A 129 9.37 -4.52 6.91
CA GLN A 129 9.14 -3.47 7.90
C GLN A 129 8.31 -4.01 9.06
N ASP A 130 8.76 -3.68 10.27
CA ASP A 130 8.03 -3.89 11.52
C ASP A 130 7.28 -2.59 11.85
N TYR A 131 6.00 -2.56 11.52
CA TYR A 131 5.15 -1.38 11.75
C TYR A 131 4.74 -1.21 13.20
N ASP A 132 4.80 -2.25 14.03
CA ASP A 132 4.47 -2.11 15.45
C ASP A 132 5.53 -1.27 16.17
N LYS A 133 6.81 -1.54 15.89
CA LYS A 133 7.92 -0.70 16.40
C LYS A 133 7.90 0.72 15.86
N LEU A 134 7.58 0.87 14.57
CA LEU A 134 7.46 2.19 13.98
C LEU A 134 6.34 3.00 14.63
N LEU A 135 5.21 2.37 14.91
CA LEU A 135 4.08 3.00 15.57
C LEU A 135 4.42 3.42 17.00
N ASP A 136 5.17 2.59 17.74
CA ASP A 136 5.65 2.96 19.07
C ASP A 136 6.53 4.21 19.00
N GLN A 137 7.48 4.26 18.07
CA GLN A 137 8.33 5.43 17.88
C GLN A 137 7.54 6.68 17.48
N HIS A 138 6.53 6.51 16.61
CA HIS A 138 5.64 7.61 16.21
C HIS A 138 4.90 8.20 17.40
N ILE A 139 4.31 7.34 18.23
CA ILE A 139 3.56 7.76 19.43
C ILE A 139 4.49 8.45 20.44
N GLU A 140 5.67 7.90 20.69
CA GLU A 140 6.67 8.49 21.60
C GLU A 140 7.16 9.85 21.11
N SER A 141 7.28 10.04 19.80
CA SER A 141 7.72 11.32 19.22
C SER A 141 6.69 12.43 19.33
N GLY A 142 5.40 12.09 19.45
CA GLY A 142 4.28 13.03 19.41
C GLY A 142 4.13 13.77 18.07
N ALA A 143 4.74 13.26 17.00
CA ALA A 143 4.66 13.85 15.68
C ALA A 143 3.30 13.55 15.00
N ASP A 144 2.81 14.46 14.19
CA ASP A 144 1.60 14.24 13.41
C ASP A 144 1.84 13.28 12.24
N ILE A 145 3.05 13.30 11.66
CA ILE A 145 3.45 12.45 10.52
C ILE A 145 4.88 11.95 10.75
N THR A 146 5.11 10.66 10.52
CA THR A 146 6.44 10.04 10.50
C THR A 146 6.70 9.47 9.12
N LEU A 147 7.80 9.87 8.50
CA LEU A 147 8.23 9.38 7.20
C LEU A 147 9.39 8.40 7.37
N LEU A 148 9.30 7.26 6.69
CA LEU A 148 10.41 6.32 6.57
C LEU A 148 11.22 6.65 5.31
N TYR A 149 12.52 6.73 5.47
CA TYR A 149 13.45 6.92 4.37
C TYR A 149 14.74 6.15 4.62
N HIS A 150 15.49 5.91 3.58
CA HIS A 150 16.87 5.45 3.68
C HIS A 150 17.78 6.40 2.88
N SER A 151 19.02 6.52 3.31
CA SER A 151 20.02 7.33 2.61
C SER A 151 20.87 6.42 1.73
N GLU A 152 21.07 6.82 0.50
CA GLU A 152 21.98 6.16 -0.43
C GLU A 152 23.15 7.10 -0.79
N GLU A 153 24.37 6.54 -0.93
CA GLU A 153 25.56 7.32 -1.28
C GLU A 153 25.61 7.71 -2.76
N THR A 154 24.91 6.98 -3.61
CA THR A 154 24.82 7.24 -5.05
C THR A 154 23.35 7.47 -5.42
N ALA A 155 23.00 8.72 -5.69
CA ALA A 155 21.72 9.05 -6.31
C ALA A 155 21.73 8.51 -7.75
N ASN A 156 21.09 7.38 -7.98
CA ASN A 156 20.69 6.96 -9.30
C ASN A 156 19.41 7.72 -9.65
N GLU A 157 19.30 8.21 -10.90
CA GLU A 157 18.10 8.92 -11.37
C GLU A 157 16.81 8.08 -11.17
N ASP A 158 16.95 6.75 -11.15
CA ASP A 158 15.86 5.80 -10.93
C ASP A 158 15.35 5.77 -9.46
N PHE A 159 16.09 6.33 -8.49
CA PHE A 159 15.76 6.34 -7.06
C PHE A 159 15.40 7.73 -6.51
N LEU A 160 15.41 8.76 -7.34
CA LEU A 160 15.14 10.14 -6.92
C LEU A 160 13.65 10.46 -6.74
N ASN A 161 12.77 9.50 -6.96
CA ASN A 161 11.35 9.70 -6.80
C ASN A 161 10.94 9.33 -5.37
N CYS A 162 10.94 10.35 -4.49
CA CYS A 162 10.19 10.29 -3.26
C CYS A 162 8.70 10.51 -3.59
N ASP A 163 7.87 9.56 -3.26
CA ASP A 163 6.41 9.73 -3.27
C ASP A 163 5.95 10.53 -2.06
#